data_55fba678c31d58a62f5252cebfe6a7da
#
_entry.id   55fba678c31d58a62f5252cebfe6a7da
#
_cell.length_a   1.000
_cell.length_b   1.000
_cell.length_c   1.000
_cell.angle_alpha   90.00
_cell.angle_beta   90.00
_cell.angle_gamma   90.00
#
_symmetry.space_group_name_H-M   'P 1'
#
loop_
_entity.id
_entity.type
_entity.pdbx_description
1 polymer ?
#
loop_
_entity_poly.entity_id
_entity_poly.type
_entity_poly.pdbx_seq_one_letter_code
_entity_poly.pdbx_strand_id
1 'polypeptide(L)'
;MLAINNIEVVYDRVILVLKGVSMDVGEGTITTLLGANGAGKTTTLKAISGVLRSERGEVTKGAVQLGDKRIDGMRAHDVTRMGLVQVFEGRRVFENLTTEENLIAGGHVQTAGAVKQGIDLVYSYFPRLKERSTQVSGYLSGGEQQMLAIGRALMSRPRVVLLDEPSLGLAPMLVEEIFGIVSRLVKQERLSVLLVEQNATMALAVADHGYVMENGRIVLEGPADKLRDNSDIKEFYLGLNEGGARKSYRDTKHYKRRKRWLS
;
A
#
# COMPACT_ATOMS: atom_id res chain seq x y z
N MET A 1 -0.27 -12.21 -9.55
CA MET A 1 -1.47 -11.69 -8.91
C MET A 1 -1.37 -11.92 -7.40
N LEU A 2 -1.77 -10.95 -6.57
CA LEU A 2 -1.88 -11.09 -5.11
C LEU A 2 -3.36 -11.23 -4.75
N ALA A 3 -3.72 -12.29 -4.05
CA ALA A 3 -5.10 -12.55 -3.63
C ALA A 3 -5.19 -12.70 -2.10
N ILE A 4 -6.14 -12.02 -1.52
CA ILE A 4 -6.48 -12.07 -0.10
C ILE A 4 -7.88 -12.65 0.01
N ASN A 5 -8.02 -13.80 0.66
CA ASN A 5 -9.26 -14.56 0.72
C ASN A 5 -9.75 -14.70 2.15
N ASN A 6 -10.79 -13.93 2.49
CA ASN A 6 -11.54 -14.03 3.76
C ASN A 6 -10.66 -14.08 5.01
N ILE A 7 -9.62 -13.20 5.08
CA ILE A 7 -8.70 -13.22 6.21
C ILE A 7 -9.32 -12.60 7.47
N GLU A 8 -9.11 -13.28 8.60
CA GLU A 8 -9.30 -12.73 9.93
C GLU A 8 -7.94 -12.54 10.59
N VAL A 9 -7.73 -11.40 11.22
CA VAL A 9 -6.50 -11.08 11.96
C VAL A 9 -6.82 -10.73 13.39
N VAL A 10 -6.13 -11.40 14.31
CA VAL A 10 -6.26 -11.21 15.75
C VAL A 10 -4.91 -10.79 16.33
N TYR A 11 -4.89 -9.76 17.17
CA TYR A 11 -3.75 -9.37 17.98
C TYR A 11 -3.91 -9.84 19.42
N ASP A 12 -2.78 -10.23 20.03
CA ASP A 12 -2.71 -10.74 21.41
C ASP A 12 -3.73 -11.88 21.69
N ARG A 13 -4.17 -12.61 20.66
CA ARG A 13 -5.20 -13.66 20.71
C ARG A 13 -6.60 -13.19 21.18
N VAL A 14 -6.82 -11.89 21.29
CA VAL A 14 -8.06 -11.30 21.83
C VAL A 14 -8.67 -10.27 20.90
N ILE A 15 -7.87 -9.42 20.26
CA ILE A 15 -8.36 -8.26 19.51
C ILE A 15 -8.54 -8.64 18.05
N LEU A 16 -9.78 -8.90 17.62
CA LEU A 16 -10.13 -9.15 16.23
C LEU A 16 -10.17 -7.83 15.44
N VAL A 17 -9.15 -7.61 14.61
CA VAL A 17 -9.00 -6.39 13.79
C VAL A 17 -9.55 -6.57 12.39
N LEU A 18 -9.16 -7.64 11.67
CA LEU A 18 -9.73 -7.94 10.35
C LEU A 18 -10.78 -9.02 10.47
N LYS A 19 -11.91 -8.83 9.78
CA LYS A 19 -13.16 -9.59 9.98
C LYS A 19 -13.66 -10.17 8.65
N GLY A 20 -12.85 -11.00 8.01
CA GLY A 20 -13.19 -11.62 6.73
C GLY A 20 -12.91 -10.69 5.54
N VAL A 21 -11.69 -10.17 5.45
CA VAL A 21 -11.26 -9.30 4.35
C VAL A 21 -10.92 -10.14 3.12
N SER A 22 -11.53 -9.79 1.98
CA SER A 22 -11.20 -10.35 0.66
C SER A 22 -10.92 -9.23 -0.31
N MET A 23 -9.81 -9.33 -1.06
CA MET A 23 -9.44 -8.38 -2.10
C MET A 23 -8.35 -8.97 -3.00
N ASP A 24 -8.25 -8.45 -4.21
CA ASP A 24 -7.27 -8.85 -5.21
C ASP A 24 -6.44 -7.65 -5.69
N VAL A 25 -5.16 -7.90 -6.00
CA VAL A 25 -4.30 -6.95 -6.70
C VAL A 25 -3.91 -7.53 -8.05
N GLY A 26 -4.36 -6.91 -9.11
CA GLY A 26 -4.09 -7.32 -10.49
C GLY A 26 -2.60 -7.18 -10.86
N GLU A 27 -2.14 -7.93 -11.85
CA GLU A 27 -0.79 -7.78 -12.38
C GLU A 27 -0.67 -6.47 -13.19
N GLY A 28 0.37 -5.68 -12.90
CA GLY A 28 0.62 -4.43 -13.61
C GLY A 28 -0.49 -3.39 -13.40
N THR A 29 -1.17 -3.40 -12.25
CA THR A 29 -2.22 -2.45 -11.90
C THR A 29 -1.97 -1.77 -10.57
N ILE A 30 -2.63 -0.64 -10.36
CA ILE A 30 -2.72 0.04 -9.07
C ILE A 30 -4.08 -0.30 -8.46
N THR A 31 -4.07 -1.08 -7.39
CA THR A 31 -5.25 -1.30 -6.55
C THR A 31 -5.15 -0.42 -5.32
N THR A 32 -6.23 0.30 -4.97
CA THR A 32 -6.24 1.11 -3.74
C THR A 32 -7.12 0.52 -2.65
N LEU A 33 -6.66 0.62 -1.40
CA LEU A 33 -7.43 0.30 -0.20
C LEU A 33 -7.65 1.59 0.60
N LEU A 34 -8.87 2.07 0.58
CA LEU A 34 -9.31 3.30 1.22
C LEU A 34 -9.94 3.01 2.58
N GLY A 35 -9.85 3.95 3.49
CA GLY A 35 -10.53 3.85 4.79
C GLY A 35 -10.00 4.87 5.79
N ALA A 36 -10.79 5.14 6.81
CA ALA A 36 -10.40 6.02 7.92
C ALA A 36 -9.26 5.41 8.76
N ASN A 37 -8.66 6.22 9.63
CA ASN A 37 -7.69 5.73 10.60
C ASN A 37 -8.35 4.68 11.52
N GLY A 38 -7.65 3.58 11.78
CA GLY A 38 -8.19 2.45 12.54
C GLY A 38 -9.11 1.50 11.77
N ALA A 39 -9.36 1.70 10.47
CA ALA A 39 -10.18 0.80 9.66
C ALA A 39 -9.59 -0.61 9.50
N GLY A 40 -8.26 -0.77 9.66
CA GLY A 40 -7.55 -2.04 9.50
C GLY A 40 -6.60 -2.09 8.29
N LYS A 41 -6.40 -0.96 7.59
CA LYS A 41 -5.57 -0.86 6.37
C LYS A 41 -4.13 -1.35 6.57
N THR A 42 -3.40 -0.75 7.51
CA THR A 42 -2.02 -1.14 7.86
C THR A 42 -1.94 -2.59 8.34
N THR A 43 -2.94 -3.06 9.09
CA THR A 43 -3.04 -4.47 9.52
C THR A 43 -3.15 -5.41 8.32
N THR A 44 -3.91 -5.02 7.29
CA THR A 44 -4.01 -5.78 6.03
C THR A 44 -2.65 -5.87 5.35
N LEU A 45 -1.91 -4.75 5.24
CA LEU A 45 -0.55 -4.76 4.66
C LEU A 45 0.41 -5.63 5.46
N LYS A 46 0.36 -5.57 6.80
CA LYS A 46 1.19 -6.41 7.69
C LYS A 46 0.86 -7.90 7.56
N ALA A 47 -0.41 -8.25 7.34
CA ALA A 47 -0.82 -9.62 7.07
C ALA A 47 -0.21 -10.16 5.77
N ILE A 48 -0.16 -9.32 4.74
CA ILE A 48 0.38 -9.65 3.43
C ILE A 48 1.92 -9.75 3.47
N SER A 49 2.59 -8.80 4.13
CA SER A 49 4.06 -8.68 4.14
C SER A 49 4.77 -9.59 5.15
N GLY A 50 4.02 -10.34 5.96
CA GLY A 50 4.59 -11.27 6.95
C GLY A 50 5.12 -10.59 8.23
N VAL A 51 4.71 -9.34 8.50
CA VAL A 51 5.19 -8.54 9.66
C VAL A 51 4.30 -8.71 10.89
N LEU A 52 3.09 -9.25 10.78
CA LEU A 52 2.14 -9.40 11.89
C LEU A 52 2.73 -10.03 13.14
N ARG A 53 3.53 -11.10 12.98
CA ARG A 53 4.09 -11.87 14.13
C ARG A 53 5.00 -11.04 15.01
N SER A 54 5.73 -10.06 14.44
CA SER A 54 6.60 -9.18 15.22
C SER A 54 5.80 -8.23 16.13
N GLU A 55 4.52 -8.07 15.86
CA GLU A 55 3.59 -7.23 16.62
C GLU A 55 2.51 -8.06 17.34
N ARG A 56 2.75 -9.37 17.56
CA ARG A 56 1.81 -10.30 18.22
C ARG A 56 0.48 -10.49 17.49
N GLY A 57 0.46 -10.26 16.17
CA GLY A 57 -0.70 -10.50 15.32
C GLY A 57 -0.57 -11.82 14.57
N GLU A 58 -1.70 -12.46 14.26
CA GLU A 58 -1.78 -13.66 13.45
C GLU A 58 -3.00 -13.67 12.54
N VAL A 59 -2.86 -14.30 11.37
CA VAL A 59 -3.98 -14.63 10.49
C VAL A 59 -4.61 -15.91 11.04
N THR A 60 -5.82 -15.81 11.58
CA THR A 60 -6.53 -16.94 12.21
C THR A 60 -7.43 -17.68 11.25
N LYS A 61 -7.90 -17.01 10.19
CA LYS A 61 -8.72 -17.60 9.12
C LYS A 61 -8.35 -17.01 7.76
N GLY A 62 -8.73 -17.73 6.71
CA GLY A 62 -8.51 -17.31 5.33
C GLY A 62 -7.11 -17.63 4.83
N ALA A 63 -6.71 -16.95 3.75
CA ALA A 63 -5.41 -17.14 3.12
C ALA A 63 -4.97 -15.87 2.38
N VAL A 64 -3.64 -15.66 2.31
CA VAL A 64 -2.99 -14.70 1.42
C VAL A 64 -2.15 -15.48 0.41
N GLN A 65 -2.34 -15.21 -0.88
CA GLN A 65 -1.65 -15.91 -1.96
C GLN A 65 -0.93 -14.93 -2.88
N LEU A 66 0.31 -15.23 -3.22
CA LEU A 66 1.10 -14.53 -4.23
C LEU A 66 1.38 -15.49 -5.40
N GLY A 67 0.68 -15.29 -6.51
CA GLY A 67 0.57 -16.32 -7.55
C GLY A 67 -0.06 -17.60 -6.99
N ASP A 68 0.59 -18.72 -7.20
CA ASP A 68 0.13 -20.03 -6.71
C ASP A 68 0.61 -20.36 -5.29
N LYS A 69 1.34 -19.46 -4.64
CA LYS A 69 1.94 -19.71 -3.33
C LYS A 69 1.19 -19.01 -2.20
N ARG A 70 0.82 -19.76 -1.19
CA ARG A 70 0.28 -19.23 0.05
C ARG A 70 1.41 -18.59 0.87
N ILE A 71 1.22 -17.33 1.31
CA ILE A 71 2.24 -16.53 1.99
C ILE A 71 1.85 -16.08 3.41
N ASP A 72 0.59 -16.23 3.81
CA ASP A 72 0.19 -15.92 5.19
C ASP A 72 0.98 -16.77 6.19
N GLY A 73 1.48 -16.13 7.22
CA GLY A 73 2.35 -16.78 8.21
C GLY A 73 3.80 -17.00 7.77
N MET A 74 4.21 -16.65 6.55
CA MET A 74 5.61 -16.59 6.14
C MET A 74 6.32 -15.43 6.84
N ARG A 75 7.65 -15.52 6.98
CA ARG A 75 8.47 -14.44 7.52
C ARG A 75 8.66 -13.34 6.45
N ALA A 76 8.72 -12.07 6.88
CA ALA A 76 8.83 -10.93 5.98
C ALA A 76 9.97 -11.05 4.94
N HIS A 77 11.14 -11.56 5.35
CA HIS A 77 12.26 -11.74 4.42
C HIS A 77 12.01 -12.81 3.34
N ASP A 78 11.24 -13.86 3.66
CA ASP A 78 10.86 -14.87 2.68
C ASP A 78 9.85 -14.30 1.68
N VAL A 79 8.88 -13.51 2.15
CA VAL A 79 7.92 -12.77 1.31
C VAL A 79 8.65 -11.79 0.40
N THR A 80 9.65 -11.05 0.91
CA THR A 80 10.47 -10.13 0.11
C THR A 80 11.22 -10.85 -1.01
N ARG A 81 11.82 -12.03 -0.72
CA ARG A 81 12.49 -12.85 -1.75
C ARG A 81 11.54 -13.36 -2.82
N MET A 82 10.26 -13.47 -2.54
CA MET A 82 9.22 -13.81 -3.51
C MET A 82 8.80 -12.62 -4.38
N GLY A 83 9.36 -11.43 -4.13
CA GLY A 83 9.10 -10.22 -4.90
C GLY A 83 7.92 -9.39 -4.41
N LEU A 84 7.57 -9.46 -3.12
CA LEU A 84 6.59 -8.57 -2.50
C LEU A 84 7.26 -7.76 -1.39
N VAL A 85 7.17 -6.42 -1.49
CA VAL A 85 7.81 -5.49 -0.56
C VAL A 85 6.82 -4.47 -0.06
N GLN A 86 6.93 -4.11 1.22
CA GLN A 86 6.14 -3.04 1.84
C GLN A 86 7.00 -1.79 2.07
N VAL A 87 6.48 -0.65 1.65
CA VAL A 87 6.90 0.69 2.08
C VAL A 87 5.99 1.10 3.23
N PHE A 88 6.55 1.18 4.42
CA PHE A 88 5.80 1.50 5.64
C PHE A 88 5.49 2.99 5.72
N GLU A 89 4.42 3.31 6.42
CA GLU A 89 4.10 4.66 6.85
C GLU A 89 5.28 5.29 7.64
N GLY A 90 5.44 6.60 7.53
CA GLY A 90 6.44 7.38 8.30
C GLY A 90 7.83 7.41 7.67
N ARG A 91 7.95 7.17 6.35
CA ARG A 91 9.19 7.41 5.57
C ARG A 91 10.42 6.70 6.15
N ARG A 92 10.30 5.45 6.59
CA ARG A 92 11.31 4.71 7.35
C ARG A 92 12.61 4.50 6.56
N VAL A 93 13.43 5.55 6.45
CA VAL A 93 14.78 5.50 5.89
C VAL A 93 15.80 5.18 6.99
N PHE A 94 17.00 4.74 6.61
CA PHE A 94 18.12 4.61 7.54
C PHE A 94 18.79 5.99 7.67
N GLU A 95 18.37 6.77 8.64
CA GLU A 95 18.67 8.20 8.77
C GLU A 95 20.18 8.51 8.80
N ASN A 96 21.01 7.61 9.32
CA ASN A 96 22.47 7.78 9.43
C ASN A 96 23.23 7.33 8.17
N LEU A 97 22.56 6.71 7.19
CA LEU A 97 23.14 6.32 5.92
C LEU A 97 22.89 7.41 4.87
N THR A 98 23.79 7.50 3.89
CA THR A 98 23.57 8.34 2.70
C THR A 98 22.38 7.81 1.89
N THR A 99 21.91 8.63 0.95
CA THR A 99 20.88 8.24 -0.01
C THR A 99 21.28 6.98 -0.77
N GLU A 100 22.51 6.92 -1.30
CA GLU A 100 23.00 5.78 -2.06
C GLU A 100 23.15 4.53 -1.18
N GLU A 101 23.69 4.66 0.04
CA GLU A 101 23.80 3.53 0.98
C GLU A 101 22.43 2.96 1.38
N ASN A 102 21.39 3.81 1.52
CA ASN A 102 20.02 3.35 1.71
C ASN A 102 19.53 2.48 0.54
N LEU A 103 19.83 2.90 -0.70
CA LEU A 103 19.47 2.12 -1.89
C LEU A 103 20.24 0.79 -1.92
N ILE A 104 21.54 0.82 -1.69
CA ILE A 104 22.39 -0.40 -1.62
C ILE A 104 21.80 -1.37 -0.57
N ALA A 105 21.44 -0.89 0.61
CA ALA A 105 20.82 -1.71 1.66
C ALA A 105 19.50 -2.36 1.20
N GLY A 106 18.69 -1.65 0.39
CA GLY A 106 17.48 -2.21 -0.22
C GLY A 106 17.74 -3.36 -1.18
N GLY A 107 18.90 -3.35 -1.81
CA GLY A 107 19.36 -4.38 -2.76
C GLY A 107 20.04 -5.59 -2.12
N HIS A 108 20.06 -5.77 -0.81
CA HIS A 108 20.81 -6.81 -0.10
C HIS A 108 20.49 -8.26 -0.55
N VAL A 109 19.34 -8.49 -1.17
CA VAL A 109 18.91 -9.79 -1.71
C VAL A 109 19.38 -9.99 -3.16
N GLN A 110 20.05 -9.00 -3.77
CA GLN A 110 20.45 -8.98 -5.16
C GLN A 110 21.96 -9.17 -5.34
N THR A 111 22.40 -9.52 -6.55
CA THR A 111 23.84 -9.52 -6.91
C THR A 111 24.37 -8.10 -7.06
N ALA A 112 25.68 -7.89 -6.92
CA ALA A 112 26.30 -6.57 -7.05
C ALA A 112 25.98 -5.88 -8.40
N GLY A 113 25.98 -6.63 -9.51
CA GLY A 113 25.59 -6.11 -10.83
C GLY A 113 24.12 -5.67 -10.88
N ALA A 114 23.23 -6.42 -10.23
CA ALA A 114 21.81 -6.09 -10.15
C ALA A 114 21.57 -4.87 -9.25
N VAL A 115 22.37 -4.69 -8.18
CA VAL A 115 22.32 -3.48 -7.32
C VAL A 115 22.66 -2.23 -8.13
N LYS A 116 23.75 -2.25 -8.94
CA LYS A 116 24.12 -1.11 -9.80
C LYS A 116 23.00 -0.74 -10.76
N GLN A 117 22.44 -1.73 -11.49
CA GLN A 117 21.29 -1.50 -12.37
C GLN A 117 20.06 -0.97 -11.63
N GLY A 118 19.82 -1.44 -10.41
CA GLY A 118 18.74 -0.96 -9.55
C GLY A 118 18.91 0.51 -9.18
N ILE A 119 20.12 0.94 -8.82
CA ILE A 119 20.45 2.34 -8.53
C ILE A 119 20.20 3.22 -9.75
N ASP A 120 20.68 2.79 -10.94
CA ASP A 120 20.45 3.53 -12.19
C ASP A 120 18.95 3.66 -12.50
N LEU A 121 18.18 2.59 -12.30
CA LEU A 121 16.72 2.61 -12.44
C LEU A 121 16.07 3.59 -11.45
N VAL A 122 16.40 3.50 -10.17
CA VAL A 122 15.84 4.41 -9.15
C VAL A 122 16.16 5.87 -9.48
N TYR A 123 17.38 6.17 -9.89
CA TYR A 123 17.78 7.54 -10.26
C TYR A 123 17.10 8.04 -11.53
N SER A 124 16.70 7.16 -12.44
CA SER A 124 15.92 7.54 -13.63
C SER A 124 14.49 7.98 -13.28
N TYR A 125 13.89 7.36 -12.26
CA TYR A 125 12.56 7.72 -11.76
C TYR A 125 12.58 8.87 -10.75
N PHE A 126 13.66 8.97 -9.96
CA PHE A 126 13.84 9.94 -8.87
C PHE A 126 15.15 10.73 -9.05
N PRO A 127 15.26 11.64 -10.05
CA PRO A 127 16.49 12.38 -10.32
C PRO A 127 17.02 13.17 -9.11
N ARG A 128 16.13 13.68 -8.25
CA ARG A 128 16.50 14.38 -7.01
C ARG A 128 17.32 13.51 -6.06
N LEU A 129 17.06 12.19 -6.02
CA LEU A 129 17.86 11.27 -5.20
C LEU A 129 19.28 11.11 -5.74
N LYS A 130 19.48 11.19 -7.07
CA LYS A 130 20.80 11.19 -7.69
C LYS A 130 21.61 12.43 -7.29
N GLU A 131 20.98 13.61 -7.33
CA GLU A 131 21.59 14.87 -6.93
C GLU A 131 21.99 14.87 -5.43
N ARG A 132 21.29 14.08 -4.61
CA ARG A 132 21.50 13.94 -3.17
C ARG A 132 22.17 12.61 -2.79
N SER A 133 22.80 11.90 -3.74
CA SER A 133 23.31 10.54 -3.55
C SER A 133 24.23 10.39 -2.34
N THR A 134 25.09 11.37 -2.09
CA THR A 134 26.05 11.40 -0.97
C THR A 134 25.51 12.07 0.31
N GLN A 135 24.30 12.67 0.24
CA GLN A 135 23.71 13.31 1.40
C GLN A 135 23.17 12.28 2.39
N VAL A 136 23.44 12.48 3.67
CA VAL A 136 22.88 11.67 4.77
C VAL A 136 21.36 11.83 4.77
N SER A 137 20.63 10.72 4.75
CA SER A 137 19.20 10.70 4.45
C SER A 137 18.33 11.33 5.54
N GLY A 138 18.83 11.44 6.78
CA GLY A 138 18.16 12.18 7.85
C GLY A 138 18.00 13.67 7.55
N TYR A 139 18.83 14.25 6.68
CA TYR A 139 18.75 15.66 6.27
C TYR A 139 17.97 15.91 4.97
N LEU A 140 17.41 14.86 4.36
CA LEU A 140 16.54 15.01 3.21
C LEU A 140 15.19 15.62 3.63
N SER A 141 14.56 16.35 2.70
CA SER A 141 13.17 16.77 2.89
C SER A 141 12.22 15.56 3.01
N GLY A 142 11.05 15.76 3.61
CA GLY A 142 10.09 14.68 3.78
C GLY A 142 9.66 14.02 2.45
N GLY A 143 9.58 14.77 1.35
CA GLY A 143 9.31 14.23 0.03
C GLY A 143 10.46 13.39 -0.52
N GLU A 144 11.70 13.86 -0.37
CA GLU A 144 12.90 13.11 -0.77
C GLU A 144 13.05 11.82 0.07
N GLN A 145 12.77 11.86 1.37
CA GLN A 145 12.74 10.66 2.21
C GLN A 145 11.68 9.65 1.75
N GLN A 146 10.49 10.12 1.34
CA GLN A 146 9.44 9.25 0.80
C GLN A 146 9.86 8.64 -0.54
N MET A 147 10.45 9.44 -1.44
CA MET A 147 11.03 8.94 -2.69
C MET A 147 12.13 7.91 -2.43
N LEU A 148 12.99 8.16 -1.44
CA LEU A 148 14.05 7.22 -1.03
C LEU A 148 13.46 5.91 -0.47
N ALA A 149 12.43 5.97 0.35
CA ALA A 149 11.76 4.78 0.88
C ALA A 149 11.16 3.90 -0.24
N ILE A 150 10.53 4.53 -1.24
CA ILE A 150 10.03 3.84 -2.43
C ILE A 150 11.20 3.31 -3.28
N GLY A 151 12.20 4.12 -3.55
CA GLY A 151 13.41 3.72 -4.29
C GLY A 151 14.10 2.51 -3.66
N ARG A 152 14.25 2.52 -2.33
CA ARG A 152 14.81 1.40 -1.57
C ARG A 152 13.99 0.10 -1.73
N ALA A 153 12.67 0.19 -1.78
CA ALA A 153 11.82 -0.95 -2.05
C ALA A 153 12.05 -1.52 -3.47
N LEU A 154 12.21 -0.65 -4.47
CA LEU A 154 12.46 -1.04 -5.86
C LEU A 154 13.80 -1.79 -6.04
N MET A 155 14.78 -1.54 -5.17
CA MET A 155 16.10 -2.18 -5.23
C MET A 155 16.04 -3.71 -5.10
N SER A 156 15.01 -4.27 -4.46
CA SER A 156 14.79 -5.71 -4.40
C SER A 156 14.17 -6.31 -5.67
N ARG A 157 13.86 -5.49 -6.69
CA ARG A 157 13.17 -5.85 -7.94
C ARG A 157 11.81 -6.55 -7.66
N PRO A 158 10.91 -5.89 -6.95
CA PRO A 158 9.64 -6.50 -6.57
C PRO A 158 8.70 -6.65 -7.77
N ARG A 159 7.80 -7.64 -7.70
CA ARG A 159 6.63 -7.76 -8.57
C ARG A 159 5.42 -7.03 -8.00
N VAL A 160 5.36 -6.95 -6.66
CA VAL A 160 4.29 -6.28 -5.92
C VAL A 160 4.88 -5.35 -4.89
N VAL A 161 4.42 -4.10 -4.86
CA VAL A 161 4.78 -3.12 -3.83
C VAL A 161 3.52 -2.71 -3.06
N LEU A 162 3.61 -2.78 -1.74
CA LEU A 162 2.59 -2.30 -0.83
C LEU A 162 3.02 -0.91 -0.35
N LEU A 163 2.21 0.12 -0.58
CA LEU A 163 2.47 1.50 -0.15
C LEU A 163 1.49 1.87 0.97
N ASP A 164 2.01 2.14 2.16
CA ASP A 164 1.23 2.49 3.35
C ASP A 164 1.23 4.01 3.56
N GLU A 165 0.13 4.67 3.21
CA GLU A 165 -0.12 6.11 3.31
C GLU A 165 1.06 6.98 2.80
N PRO A 166 1.54 6.77 1.56
CA PRO A 166 2.72 7.48 1.05
C PRO A 166 2.52 8.98 0.89
N SER A 167 1.29 9.49 0.92
CA SER A 167 0.96 10.91 0.83
C SER A 167 1.02 11.65 2.16
N LEU A 168 1.06 10.91 3.29
CA LEU A 168 0.90 11.49 4.62
C LEU A 168 1.96 12.55 4.94
N GLY A 169 1.50 13.77 5.29
CA GLY A 169 2.35 14.89 5.67
C GLY A 169 3.24 15.43 4.54
N LEU A 170 2.83 15.23 3.28
CA LEU A 170 3.47 15.82 2.09
C LEU A 170 2.63 16.96 1.52
N ALA A 171 3.31 17.92 0.88
CA ALA A 171 2.65 18.94 0.09
C ALA A 171 1.94 18.32 -1.13
N PRO A 172 0.77 18.84 -1.56
CA PRO A 172 -0.01 18.26 -2.66
C PRO A 172 0.79 18.03 -3.95
N MET A 173 1.63 18.96 -4.36
CA MET A 173 2.48 18.83 -5.55
C MET A 173 3.45 17.63 -5.46
N LEU A 174 4.00 17.35 -4.27
CA LEU A 174 4.89 16.20 -4.07
C LEU A 174 4.11 14.88 -4.12
N VAL A 175 2.88 14.87 -3.64
CA VAL A 175 2.01 13.68 -3.74
C VAL A 175 1.70 13.37 -5.18
N GLU A 176 1.33 14.39 -5.98
CA GLU A 176 1.09 14.24 -7.42
C GLU A 176 2.34 13.73 -8.15
N GLU A 177 3.53 14.27 -7.81
CA GLU A 177 4.80 13.82 -8.37
C GLU A 177 5.05 12.33 -8.05
N ILE A 178 4.93 11.93 -6.78
CA ILE A 178 5.14 10.54 -6.33
C ILE A 178 4.12 9.60 -6.98
N PHE A 179 2.84 9.95 -7.02
CA PHE A 179 1.81 9.11 -7.65
C PHE A 179 1.99 9.03 -9.17
N GLY A 180 2.44 10.10 -9.81
CA GLY A 180 2.83 10.09 -11.22
C GLY A 180 4.00 9.14 -11.48
N ILE A 181 5.00 9.09 -10.58
CA ILE A 181 6.12 8.15 -10.67
C ILE A 181 5.63 6.71 -10.45
N VAL A 182 4.78 6.46 -9.45
CA VAL A 182 4.19 5.12 -9.21
C VAL A 182 3.42 4.64 -10.43
N SER A 183 2.61 5.51 -11.06
CA SER A 183 1.87 5.17 -12.29
C SER A 183 2.81 4.82 -13.46
N ARG A 184 3.93 5.54 -13.60
CA ARG A 184 4.95 5.21 -14.61
C ARG A 184 5.62 3.86 -14.33
N LEU A 185 5.98 3.57 -13.07
CA LEU A 185 6.56 2.29 -12.65
C LEU A 185 5.64 1.12 -12.98
N VAL A 186 4.34 1.26 -12.70
CA VAL A 186 3.34 0.23 -13.02
C VAL A 186 3.29 -0.02 -14.53
N LYS A 187 3.25 1.04 -15.35
CA LYS A 187 3.15 0.92 -16.81
C LYS A 187 4.42 0.42 -17.49
N GLN A 188 5.59 0.86 -17.03
CA GLN A 188 6.88 0.59 -17.69
C GLN A 188 7.57 -0.66 -17.16
N GLU A 189 7.50 -0.90 -15.85
CA GLU A 189 8.16 -2.03 -15.18
C GLU A 189 7.19 -3.19 -14.89
N ARG A 190 5.91 -3.08 -15.27
CA ARG A 190 4.83 -4.04 -14.95
C ARG A 190 4.72 -4.32 -13.46
N LEU A 191 5.02 -3.31 -12.64
CA LEU A 191 4.89 -3.39 -11.20
C LEU A 191 3.40 -3.45 -10.81
N SER A 192 3.03 -4.30 -9.87
CA SER A 192 1.71 -4.27 -9.26
C SER A 192 1.78 -3.49 -7.94
N VAL A 193 0.82 -2.64 -7.67
CA VAL A 193 0.82 -1.78 -6.47
C VAL A 193 -0.47 -1.94 -5.70
N LEU A 194 -0.37 -2.19 -4.39
CA LEU A 194 -1.45 -1.97 -3.43
C LEU A 194 -1.17 -0.66 -2.69
N LEU A 195 -1.94 0.36 -3.03
CA LEU A 195 -1.87 1.70 -2.47
C LEU A 195 -2.89 1.83 -1.33
N VAL A 196 -2.42 1.97 -0.11
CA VAL A 196 -3.27 2.25 1.05
C VAL A 196 -3.26 3.75 1.31
N GLU A 197 -4.45 4.35 1.37
CA GLU A 197 -4.60 5.79 1.55
C GLU A 197 -5.85 6.16 2.36
N GLN A 198 -5.77 7.31 3.00
CA GLN A 198 -6.93 7.96 3.59
C GLN A 198 -7.55 8.97 2.62
N ASN A 199 -6.72 9.63 1.80
CA ASN A 199 -7.18 10.59 0.79
C ASN A 199 -7.69 9.88 -0.45
N ALA A 200 -9.01 9.64 -0.50
CA ALA A 200 -9.65 8.93 -1.61
C ALA A 200 -9.52 9.67 -2.95
N THR A 201 -9.57 11.00 -2.95
CA THR A 201 -9.44 11.78 -4.20
C THR A 201 -8.15 11.46 -4.93
N MET A 202 -7.04 11.55 -4.21
CA MET A 202 -5.71 11.34 -4.80
C MET A 202 -5.46 9.89 -5.15
N ALA A 203 -5.89 8.95 -4.30
CA ALA A 203 -5.71 7.53 -4.53
C ALA A 203 -6.53 7.03 -5.74
N LEU A 204 -7.81 7.41 -5.83
CA LEU A 204 -8.68 7.03 -6.95
C LEU A 204 -8.28 7.69 -8.28
N ALA A 205 -7.53 8.79 -8.25
CA ALA A 205 -7.05 9.44 -9.47
C ALA A 205 -6.01 8.58 -10.22
N VAL A 206 -5.28 7.72 -9.52
CA VAL A 206 -4.21 6.89 -10.08
C VAL A 206 -4.52 5.39 -10.09
N ALA A 207 -5.54 4.96 -9.35
CA ALA A 207 -5.90 3.56 -9.23
C ALA A 207 -6.74 3.04 -10.41
N ASP A 208 -6.59 1.75 -10.71
CA ASP A 208 -7.44 1.00 -11.64
C ASP A 208 -8.66 0.42 -10.92
N HIS A 209 -8.47 -0.07 -9.68
CA HIS A 209 -9.50 -0.68 -8.84
C HIS A 209 -9.37 -0.20 -7.40
N GLY A 210 -10.48 -0.13 -6.69
CA GLY A 210 -10.51 0.31 -5.29
C GLY A 210 -11.35 -0.58 -4.39
N TYR A 211 -10.92 -0.63 -3.14
CA TYR A 211 -11.64 -1.22 -2.02
C TYR A 211 -11.80 -0.17 -0.92
N VAL A 212 -12.95 -0.13 -0.28
CA VAL A 212 -13.20 0.72 0.88
C VAL A 212 -13.36 -0.14 2.10
N MET A 213 -12.58 0.17 3.13
CA MET A 213 -12.53 -0.60 4.37
C MET A 213 -13.08 0.21 5.54
N GLU A 214 -13.94 -0.43 6.33
CA GLU A 214 -14.44 0.09 7.59
C GLU A 214 -14.46 -1.00 8.66
N ASN A 215 -13.98 -0.69 9.86
CA ASN A 215 -14.03 -1.57 11.02
C ASN A 215 -13.56 -3.02 10.75
N GLY A 216 -12.51 -3.16 9.92
CA GLY A 216 -11.92 -4.44 9.56
C GLY A 216 -12.68 -5.23 8.49
N ARG A 217 -13.55 -4.61 7.71
CA ARG A 217 -14.32 -5.24 6.62
C ARG A 217 -14.25 -4.40 5.34
N ILE A 218 -14.26 -5.05 4.19
CA ILE A 218 -14.53 -4.37 2.93
C ILE A 218 -16.02 -4.09 2.83
N VAL A 219 -16.38 -2.81 2.65
CA VAL A 219 -17.78 -2.34 2.57
C VAL A 219 -18.18 -1.99 1.16
N LEU A 220 -17.21 -1.60 0.31
CA LEU A 220 -17.44 -1.26 -1.08
C LEU A 220 -16.22 -1.64 -1.92
N GLU A 221 -16.43 -2.06 -3.16
CA GLU A 221 -15.37 -2.38 -4.12
C GLU A 221 -15.80 -2.08 -5.54
N GLY A 222 -14.85 -1.82 -6.42
CA GLY A 222 -15.12 -1.63 -7.85
C GLY A 222 -14.02 -0.90 -8.60
N PRO A 223 -14.19 -0.72 -9.93
CA PRO A 223 -13.33 0.13 -10.73
C PRO A 223 -13.23 1.53 -10.15
N ALA A 224 -12.02 2.11 -10.17
CA ALA A 224 -11.75 3.41 -9.52
C ALA A 224 -12.61 4.56 -10.09
N ASP A 225 -12.90 4.55 -11.38
CA ASP A 225 -13.80 5.51 -12.03
C ASP A 225 -15.21 5.47 -11.43
N LYS A 226 -15.77 4.28 -11.23
CA LYS A 226 -17.10 4.10 -10.62
C LYS A 226 -17.12 4.50 -9.15
N LEU A 227 -16.04 4.20 -8.41
CA LEU A 227 -15.93 4.61 -7.01
C LEU A 227 -15.83 6.12 -6.86
N ARG A 228 -15.13 6.81 -7.77
CA ARG A 228 -15.01 8.26 -7.80
C ARG A 228 -16.36 8.95 -7.99
N ASP A 229 -17.26 8.33 -8.78
CA ASP A 229 -18.60 8.87 -9.04
C ASP A 229 -19.64 8.48 -7.99
N ASN A 230 -19.32 7.57 -7.10
CA ASN A 230 -20.22 7.09 -6.05
C ASN A 230 -20.54 8.20 -5.04
N SER A 231 -21.84 8.42 -4.76
CA SER A 231 -22.30 9.47 -3.83
C SER A 231 -21.77 9.28 -2.40
N ASP A 232 -21.71 8.05 -1.94
CA ASP A 232 -21.27 7.73 -0.59
C ASP A 232 -19.77 8.01 -0.42
N ILE A 233 -18.96 7.70 -1.45
CA ILE A 233 -17.54 8.05 -1.48
C ILE A 233 -17.37 9.58 -1.51
N LYS A 234 -18.16 10.28 -2.30
CA LYS A 234 -18.15 11.75 -2.38
C LYS A 234 -18.50 12.37 -1.02
N GLU A 235 -19.50 11.87 -0.35
CA GLU A 235 -19.94 12.39 0.94
C GLU A 235 -18.95 12.08 2.07
N PHE A 236 -18.50 10.82 2.20
CA PHE A 236 -17.74 10.38 3.37
C PHE A 236 -16.22 10.53 3.24
N TYR A 237 -15.68 10.42 2.02
CA TYR A 237 -14.23 10.39 1.78
C TYR A 237 -13.70 11.56 0.98
N LEU A 238 -14.53 12.21 0.12
CA LEU A 238 -14.11 13.36 -0.68
C LEU A 238 -14.49 14.70 -0.01
N GLY A 239 -15.25 14.67 1.08
CA GLY A 239 -15.64 15.88 1.83
C GLY A 239 -16.59 16.81 1.07
N LEU A 240 -17.25 16.33 0.02
CA LEU A 240 -18.20 17.08 -0.78
C LEU A 240 -19.61 17.04 -0.15
N ASN A 241 -19.72 17.54 1.09
CA ASN A 241 -21.01 17.64 1.77
C ASN A 241 -21.68 18.97 1.43
N GLU A 242 -22.89 18.92 0.90
CA GLU A 242 -23.81 20.08 0.81
C GLU A 242 -24.38 20.50 2.18
N GLY A 243 -23.97 19.88 3.28
CA GLY A 243 -24.46 20.17 4.63
C GLY A 243 -23.52 19.68 5.73
N GLY A 244 -22.71 20.54 6.19
CA GLY A 244 -21.81 20.70 7.34
C GLY A 244 -21.74 19.72 8.54
N ALA A 245 -22.19 18.48 8.48
CA ALA A 245 -22.03 17.50 9.53
C ALA A 245 -21.47 16.18 8.99
N ARG A 246 -20.32 15.75 9.50
CA ARG A 246 -19.74 14.41 9.24
C ARG A 246 -20.70 13.34 9.75
N LYS A 247 -21.43 12.69 8.84
CA LYS A 247 -22.22 11.49 9.14
C LYS A 247 -21.31 10.26 9.01
N SER A 248 -21.39 9.35 9.98
CA SER A 248 -20.76 8.04 9.91
C SER A 248 -21.64 7.11 9.03
N TYR A 249 -21.02 6.23 8.24
CA TYR A 249 -21.70 5.14 7.50
C TYR A 249 -22.59 4.28 8.42
N ARG A 250 -22.30 4.33 9.72
CA ARG A 250 -23.06 3.65 10.77
C ARG A 250 -24.49 4.18 10.92
N ASP A 251 -24.76 5.41 10.46
CA ASP A 251 -26.05 6.11 10.64
C ASP A 251 -26.97 5.98 9.42
N THR A 252 -26.46 5.48 8.29
CA THR A 252 -27.25 5.22 7.09
C THR A 252 -27.82 3.81 7.10
N LYS A 253 -29.04 3.67 7.62
CA LYS A 253 -29.82 2.42 7.70
C LYS A 253 -30.38 1.93 6.35
N HIS A 254 -29.64 1.87 5.26
CA HIS A 254 -30.12 1.30 4.01
C HIS A 254 -29.05 0.51 3.26
N TYR A 255 -28.49 -0.52 3.90
CA TYR A 255 -27.75 -1.53 3.18
C TYR A 255 -28.69 -2.72 2.88
N LYS A 256 -29.23 -2.81 1.66
CA LYS A 256 -29.83 -4.04 1.15
C LYS A 256 -28.72 -5.09 1.08
N ARG A 257 -28.67 -6.02 2.07
CA ARG A 257 -27.89 -7.26 1.99
C ARG A 257 -28.28 -7.97 0.70
N ARG A 258 -27.41 -7.97 -0.33
CA ARG A 258 -27.51 -8.95 -1.40
C ARG A 258 -27.17 -10.31 -0.80
N LYS A 259 -28.19 -11.09 -0.50
CA LYS A 259 -28.05 -12.52 -0.24
C LYS A 259 -27.50 -13.14 -1.53
N ARG A 260 -26.23 -13.58 -1.55
CA ARG A 260 -25.79 -14.57 -2.51
C ARG A 260 -26.50 -15.87 -2.13
N TRP A 261 -27.46 -16.26 -2.91
CA TRP A 261 -27.99 -17.62 -2.90
C TRP A 261 -26.98 -18.51 -3.63
N LEU A 262 -26.51 -19.51 -2.91
CA LEU A 262 -25.84 -20.67 -3.49
C LEU A 262 -26.81 -21.38 -4.43
N SER A 263 -26.42 -21.60 -5.66
CA SER A 263 -26.87 -22.64 -6.54
C SER A 263 -25.67 -23.16 -7.33
#